data_959b746b07cc4c9404e6d6aab1835131
#
_entry.id   959b746b07cc4c9404e6d6aab1835131
#
_cell.length_a   1.000
_cell.length_b   1.000
_cell.length_c   1.000
_cell.angle_alpha   90.00
_cell.angle_beta   90.00
_cell.angle_gamma   90.00
#
_symmetry.space_group_name_H-M   'P 1'
#
loop_
_entity.id
_entity.type
_entity.pdbx_description
1 polymer ?
#
loop_
_entity_poly.entity_id
_entity_poly.type
_entity_poly.pdbx_seq_one_letter_code
_entity_poly.pdbx_strand_id
1 'polypeptide(L)'
;MDWKRAYRAELEDPASRPKLEVLFHGTPLREELADDVRRGAVLSFPHTYLEHAAPLHVHVIRALRAANVRRVVALGVLHGAFLPPPFHDTYRLATSCAGEASTAAFAQLRGGFIPAEPSWTTPFGSLPLWRICEQDTSVLRRDRRGLLANEYSLDTFLALVRLESEIASLPPLQVLPLFVGPTRAPADGALATADALASALRKIMTADSAVVATGDLVHYGAIYRPLDPALAAQRVEDAERHFRDLTHRILDRALRHGNQETAYQRSVDDLASDQRYILPVIAALLGIPAAARIVSFTLSDYSGILETPPPCWVASALVVFHRVGSSGR
;
A
#
# COMPACT_ATOMS: atom_id res chain seq x y z
N MET A 1 18.83 6.79 -3.54
CA MET A 1 18.59 6.87 -2.07
C MET A 1 18.19 5.48 -1.57
N ASP A 2 18.66 5.07 -0.40
CA ASP A 2 18.23 3.87 0.30
C ASP A 2 17.03 4.24 1.20
N TRP A 3 15.82 4.06 0.66
CA TRP A 3 14.58 4.41 1.35
C TRP A 3 14.33 3.62 2.61
N LYS A 4 14.68 2.32 2.62
CA LYS A 4 14.55 1.50 3.81
C LYS A 4 15.36 2.07 4.97
N ARG A 5 16.60 2.46 4.69
CA ARG A 5 17.47 3.10 5.68
C ARG A 5 16.95 4.48 6.08
N ALA A 6 16.43 5.27 5.13
CA ALA A 6 15.90 6.60 5.43
C ALA A 6 14.70 6.54 6.37
N TYR A 7 13.67 5.73 6.05
CA TYR A 7 12.49 5.57 6.91
C TYR A 7 12.80 4.91 8.25
N ARG A 8 13.75 3.98 8.26
CA ARG A 8 14.22 3.39 9.50
C ARG A 8 14.92 4.42 10.39
N ALA A 9 15.75 5.29 9.83
CA ALA A 9 16.40 6.37 10.57
C ALA A 9 15.40 7.35 11.17
N GLU A 10 14.30 7.69 10.48
CA GLU A 10 13.22 8.51 11.04
C GLU A 10 12.57 7.85 12.26
N LEU A 11 12.31 6.55 12.20
CA LEU A 11 11.70 5.80 13.30
C LEU A 11 12.67 5.59 14.48
N GLU A 12 13.97 5.49 14.21
CA GLU A 12 15.04 5.32 15.20
C GLU A 12 15.48 6.64 15.82
N ASP A 13 15.09 7.79 15.26
CA ASP A 13 15.37 9.09 15.88
C ASP A 13 14.76 9.16 17.28
N PRO A 14 15.56 9.44 18.32
CA PRO A 14 15.07 9.53 19.70
C PRO A 14 13.90 10.52 19.88
N ALA A 15 13.79 11.54 19.02
CA ALA A 15 12.70 12.50 19.06
C ALA A 15 11.39 11.95 18.46
N SER A 16 11.43 10.88 17.67
CA SER A 16 10.25 10.35 16.99
C SER A 16 9.30 9.62 17.94
N ARG A 17 9.83 8.79 18.85
CA ARG A 17 8.99 8.03 19.78
C ARG A 17 8.07 8.92 20.61
N PRO A 18 8.55 9.99 21.34
CA PRO A 18 7.66 10.87 22.07
C PRO A 18 6.59 11.56 21.22
N LYS A 19 6.95 11.97 20.00
CA LYS A 19 6.00 12.58 19.05
C LYS A 19 4.92 11.58 18.65
N LEU A 20 5.28 10.33 18.38
CA LEU A 20 4.33 9.27 18.04
C LEU A 20 3.42 8.91 19.22
N GLU A 21 3.94 8.87 20.44
CA GLU A 21 3.13 8.66 21.64
C GLU A 21 2.10 9.77 21.82
N VAL A 22 2.51 11.05 21.66
CA VAL A 22 1.59 12.21 21.66
C VAL A 22 0.54 12.07 20.57
N LEU A 23 0.95 11.65 19.36
CA LEU A 23 0.04 11.43 18.24
C LEU A 23 -0.99 10.35 18.56
N PHE A 24 -0.58 9.21 19.11
CA PHE A 24 -1.51 8.14 19.52
C PHE A 24 -2.50 8.62 20.59
N HIS A 25 -2.06 9.37 21.57
CA HIS A 25 -2.95 9.89 22.62
C HIS A 25 -3.88 11.00 22.11
N GLY A 26 -3.38 11.89 21.26
CA GLY A 26 -4.10 13.08 20.78
C GLY A 26 -5.02 12.85 19.59
N THR A 27 -4.80 11.79 18.79
CA THR A 27 -5.61 11.53 17.60
C THR A 27 -6.98 10.99 18.00
N PRO A 28 -8.11 11.66 17.66
CA PRO A 28 -9.43 11.14 17.97
C PRO A 28 -9.75 9.89 17.14
N LEU A 29 -10.55 9.00 17.72
CA LEU A 29 -11.13 7.90 16.96
C LEU A 29 -12.11 8.47 15.92
N ARG A 30 -12.01 7.99 14.70
CA ARG A 30 -13.00 8.24 13.65
C ARG A 30 -13.91 7.03 13.57
N GLU A 31 -15.09 7.11 14.20
CA GLU A 31 -16.04 6.00 14.25
C GLU A 31 -16.47 5.53 12.85
N GLU A 32 -16.57 6.46 11.90
CA GLU A 32 -16.92 6.13 10.53
C GLU A 32 -15.91 5.18 9.85
N LEU A 33 -14.61 5.27 10.20
CA LEU A 33 -13.60 4.34 9.70
C LEU A 33 -13.72 2.96 10.36
N ALA A 34 -14.03 2.93 11.66
CA ALA A 34 -14.27 1.66 12.35
C ALA A 34 -15.52 0.94 11.81
N ASP A 35 -16.58 1.69 11.51
CA ASP A 35 -17.77 1.16 10.87
C ASP A 35 -17.51 0.66 9.45
N ASP A 36 -16.69 1.36 8.69
CA ASP A 36 -16.27 0.91 7.36
C ASP A 36 -15.52 -0.42 7.46
N VAL A 37 -14.59 -0.57 8.42
CA VAL A 37 -13.87 -1.82 8.68
C VAL A 37 -14.82 -2.94 9.06
N ARG A 38 -15.80 -2.71 9.95
CA ARG A 38 -16.83 -3.71 10.34
C ARG A 38 -17.65 -4.19 9.14
N ARG A 39 -17.86 -3.32 8.14
CA ARG A 39 -18.54 -3.64 6.88
C ARG A 39 -17.62 -4.31 5.83
N GLY A 40 -16.37 -4.59 6.17
CA GLY A 40 -15.40 -5.25 5.30
C GLY A 40 -14.75 -4.31 4.28
N ALA A 41 -14.68 -3.02 4.56
CA ALA A 41 -13.92 -2.07 3.75
C ALA A 41 -12.42 -2.33 3.86
N VAL A 42 -11.68 -1.95 2.82
CA VAL A 42 -10.21 -1.90 2.81
C VAL A 42 -9.79 -0.47 3.05
N LEU A 43 -8.97 -0.24 4.09
CA LEU A 43 -8.36 1.07 4.34
C LEU A 43 -6.99 1.12 3.69
N SER A 44 -6.71 2.19 2.96
CA SER A 44 -5.41 2.41 2.32
C SER A 44 -4.75 3.67 2.85
N PHE A 45 -3.44 3.60 3.10
CA PHE A 45 -2.60 4.65 3.68
C PHE A 45 -1.29 4.79 2.89
N PRO A 46 -0.59 5.94 2.99
CA PRO A 46 0.68 6.15 2.32
C PRO A 46 1.82 5.44 3.05
N HIS A 47 2.98 5.30 2.38
CA HIS A 47 4.23 4.86 3.01
C HIS A 47 5.36 5.90 2.84
N THR A 48 4.97 7.16 2.76
CA THR A 48 5.86 8.32 2.71
C THR A 48 6.55 8.60 4.05
N TYR A 49 7.27 9.74 4.15
CA TYR A 49 7.90 10.19 5.37
C TYR A 49 6.97 10.19 6.57
N LEU A 50 7.54 9.90 7.74
CA LEU A 50 6.82 9.66 8.99
C LEU A 50 5.88 10.81 9.38
N GLU A 51 6.30 12.07 9.19
CA GLU A 51 5.48 13.24 9.51
C GLU A 51 4.17 13.32 8.70
N HIS A 52 4.18 12.80 7.47
CA HIS A 52 3.01 12.77 6.58
C HIS A 52 2.20 11.48 6.73
N ALA A 53 2.87 10.37 6.97
CA ALA A 53 2.25 9.05 7.01
C ALA A 53 1.69 8.69 8.39
N ALA A 54 2.40 9.00 9.48
CA ALA A 54 2.04 8.54 10.82
C ALA A 54 0.63 8.93 11.26
N PRO A 55 0.13 10.17 11.05
CA PRO A 55 -1.24 10.52 11.41
C PRO A 55 -2.29 9.62 10.75
N LEU A 56 -2.07 9.26 9.48
CA LEU A 56 -2.98 8.42 8.72
C LEU A 56 -2.93 6.97 9.17
N HIS A 57 -1.72 6.46 9.48
CA HIS A 57 -1.54 5.14 10.07
C HIS A 57 -2.22 5.02 11.44
N VAL A 58 -2.10 6.03 12.29
CA VAL A 58 -2.76 6.05 13.61
C VAL A 58 -4.27 5.98 13.46
N HIS A 59 -4.88 6.72 12.53
CA HIS A 59 -6.30 6.59 12.24
C HIS A 59 -6.70 5.18 11.83
N VAL A 60 -5.90 4.53 10.97
CA VAL A 60 -6.16 3.15 10.53
C VAL A 60 -6.04 2.17 11.69
N ILE A 61 -4.97 2.24 12.49
CA ILE A 61 -4.76 1.34 13.63
C ILE A 61 -5.89 1.49 14.66
N ARG A 62 -6.29 2.71 14.97
CA ARG A 62 -7.42 2.97 15.88
C ARG A 62 -8.76 2.44 15.35
N ALA A 63 -9.01 2.59 14.05
CA ALA A 63 -10.20 2.04 13.41
C ALA A 63 -10.23 0.51 13.47
N LEU A 64 -9.09 -0.15 13.21
CA LEU A 64 -8.96 -1.60 13.33
C LEU A 64 -9.25 -2.07 14.78
N ARG A 65 -8.69 -1.39 15.79
CA ARG A 65 -8.95 -1.69 17.20
C ARG A 65 -10.41 -1.51 17.58
N ALA A 66 -11.01 -0.38 17.23
CA ALA A 66 -12.41 -0.08 17.51
C ALA A 66 -13.37 -1.04 16.79
N ALA A 67 -12.96 -1.59 15.65
CA ALA A 67 -13.70 -2.63 14.94
C ALA A 67 -13.49 -4.05 15.51
N ASN A 68 -12.74 -4.20 16.61
CA ASN A 68 -12.37 -5.48 17.23
C ASN A 68 -11.60 -6.44 16.29
N VAL A 69 -10.85 -5.90 15.35
CA VAL A 69 -9.98 -6.67 14.47
C VAL A 69 -8.81 -7.24 15.29
N ARG A 70 -8.51 -8.51 15.07
CA ARG A 70 -7.34 -9.19 15.66
C ARG A 70 -6.28 -9.50 14.62
N ARG A 71 -6.68 -9.74 13.38
CA ARG A 71 -5.83 -10.16 12.27
C ARG A 71 -5.93 -9.18 11.12
N VAL A 72 -4.80 -8.80 10.60
CA VAL A 72 -4.71 -7.80 9.51
C VAL A 72 -3.90 -8.38 8.37
N VAL A 73 -4.49 -8.45 7.18
CA VAL A 73 -3.71 -8.60 5.94
C VAL A 73 -3.29 -7.20 5.50
N ALA A 74 -2.01 -6.93 5.51
CA ALA A 74 -1.45 -5.65 5.07
C ALA A 74 -0.83 -5.81 3.68
N LEU A 75 -1.49 -5.27 2.66
CA LEU A 75 -1.00 -5.27 1.28
C LEU A 75 0.06 -4.18 1.12
N GLY A 76 1.31 -4.60 0.97
CA GLY A 76 2.45 -3.74 0.69
C GLY A 76 2.80 -3.71 -0.80
N VAL A 77 3.51 -2.68 -1.20
CA VAL A 77 4.09 -2.56 -2.55
C VAL A 77 5.36 -3.41 -2.62
N LEU A 78 5.57 -4.11 -3.72
CA LEU A 78 6.87 -4.68 -4.06
C LEU A 78 7.59 -3.72 -5.02
N HIS A 79 8.51 -2.93 -4.48
CA HIS A 79 9.23 -1.92 -5.26
C HIS A 79 10.32 -2.54 -6.14
N GLY A 80 10.11 -2.52 -7.44
CA GLY A 80 11.07 -3.12 -8.39
C GLY A 80 12.48 -2.50 -8.33
N ALA A 81 12.57 -1.20 -8.07
CA ALA A 81 13.84 -0.48 -7.99
C ALA A 81 14.70 -0.88 -6.77
N PHE A 82 14.10 -1.47 -5.73
CA PHE A 82 14.78 -1.84 -4.48
C PHE A 82 14.91 -3.35 -4.28
N LEU A 83 14.48 -4.13 -5.24
CA LEU A 83 14.74 -5.57 -5.21
C LEU A 83 16.26 -5.84 -5.16
N PRO A 84 16.69 -6.93 -4.51
CA PRO A 84 18.10 -7.35 -4.60
C PRO A 84 18.54 -7.56 -6.05
N PRO A 85 19.84 -7.32 -6.38
CA PRO A 85 20.34 -7.33 -7.76
C PRO A 85 19.90 -8.48 -8.64
N PRO A 86 19.81 -9.75 -8.18
CA PRO A 86 19.35 -10.85 -9.03
C PRO A 86 17.91 -10.71 -9.55
N PHE A 87 17.12 -9.83 -8.93
CA PHE A 87 15.70 -9.64 -9.28
C PHE A 87 15.42 -8.36 -10.08
N HIS A 88 16.37 -7.43 -10.19
CA HIS A 88 16.17 -6.16 -10.92
C HIS A 88 15.79 -6.42 -12.38
N ASP A 89 16.60 -7.18 -13.10
CA ASP A 89 16.34 -7.51 -14.51
C ASP A 89 15.06 -8.33 -14.66
N THR A 90 14.80 -9.24 -13.72
CA THR A 90 13.57 -10.04 -13.70
C THR A 90 12.35 -9.11 -13.57
N TYR A 91 12.39 -8.13 -12.67
CA TYR A 91 11.28 -7.19 -12.48
C TYR A 91 11.09 -6.30 -13.71
N ARG A 92 12.18 -5.76 -14.27
CA ARG A 92 12.14 -4.96 -15.49
C ARG A 92 11.54 -5.75 -16.66
N LEU A 93 11.90 -7.00 -16.84
CA LEU A 93 11.31 -7.88 -17.85
C LEU A 93 9.83 -8.18 -17.55
N ALA A 94 9.48 -8.49 -16.30
CA ALA A 94 8.12 -8.82 -15.89
C ALA A 94 7.12 -7.66 -16.08
N THR A 95 7.60 -6.42 -16.12
CA THR A 95 6.79 -5.20 -16.24
C THR A 95 6.95 -4.47 -17.58
N SER A 96 7.81 -4.97 -18.47
CA SER A 96 8.07 -4.40 -19.78
C SER A 96 7.23 -5.06 -20.88
N CYS A 97 7.68 -4.97 -22.12
CA CYS A 97 6.99 -5.45 -23.31
C CYS A 97 6.62 -6.94 -23.27
N ALA A 98 5.64 -7.32 -24.10
CA ALA A 98 5.26 -8.72 -24.31
C ALA A 98 6.41 -9.53 -24.92
N GLY A 99 6.47 -10.82 -24.57
CA GLY A 99 7.45 -11.77 -25.09
C GLY A 99 7.64 -12.96 -24.14
N GLU A 100 8.30 -14.00 -24.59
CA GLU A 100 8.51 -15.21 -23.80
C GLU A 100 9.33 -14.93 -22.53
N ALA A 101 10.41 -14.14 -22.64
CA ALA A 101 11.23 -13.72 -21.50
C ALA A 101 10.43 -12.92 -20.47
N SER A 102 9.56 -12.00 -20.92
CA SER A 102 8.69 -11.23 -20.04
C SER A 102 7.65 -12.09 -19.34
N THR A 103 7.08 -13.07 -20.05
CA THR A 103 6.12 -14.03 -19.47
C THR A 103 6.78 -14.91 -18.41
N ALA A 104 8.00 -15.39 -18.65
CA ALA A 104 8.76 -16.18 -17.69
C ALA A 104 9.16 -15.34 -16.45
N ALA A 105 9.58 -14.09 -16.64
CA ALA A 105 9.92 -13.16 -15.57
C ALA A 105 8.68 -12.80 -14.72
N PHE A 106 7.56 -12.52 -15.38
CA PHE A 106 6.27 -12.28 -14.71
C PHE A 106 5.85 -13.46 -13.84
N ALA A 107 5.96 -14.69 -14.33
CA ALA A 107 5.63 -15.90 -13.58
C ALA A 107 6.46 -16.04 -12.28
N GLN A 108 7.68 -15.49 -12.25
CA GLN A 108 8.54 -15.47 -11.06
C GLN A 108 8.15 -14.43 -10.02
N LEU A 109 7.59 -13.29 -10.43
CA LEU A 109 7.34 -12.14 -9.56
C LEU A 109 5.86 -11.82 -9.37
N ARG A 110 4.94 -12.46 -10.09
CA ARG A 110 3.50 -12.23 -9.95
C ARG A 110 2.96 -12.68 -8.59
N GLY A 111 1.92 -12.00 -8.12
CA GLY A 111 1.20 -12.35 -6.90
C GLY A 111 1.74 -11.67 -5.65
N GLY A 112 1.65 -12.32 -4.51
CA GLY A 112 2.02 -11.79 -3.21
C GLY A 112 3.11 -12.60 -2.53
N PHE A 113 4.00 -11.89 -1.84
CA PHE A 113 5.12 -12.45 -1.09
C PHE A 113 4.96 -12.13 0.39
N ILE A 114 5.06 -13.15 1.23
CA ILE A 114 5.05 -13.02 2.68
C ILE A 114 6.43 -13.31 3.24
N PRO A 115 6.85 -12.63 4.34
CA PRO A 115 8.11 -12.91 5.00
C PRO A 115 8.22 -14.38 5.42
N ALA A 116 9.43 -14.93 5.32
CA ALA A 116 9.71 -16.27 5.81
C ALA A 116 9.78 -16.32 7.35
N GLU A 117 10.24 -15.23 7.96
CA GLU A 117 10.45 -15.06 9.39
C GLU A 117 9.12 -15.04 10.16
N PRO A 118 9.11 -15.51 11.42
CA PRO A 118 7.91 -15.51 12.26
C PRO A 118 7.59 -14.15 12.87
N SER A 119 8.49 -13.19 12.76
CA SER A 119 8.33 -11.85 13.31
C SER A 119 9.02 -10.81 12.43
N TRP A 120 8.58 -9.55 12.56
CA TRP A 120 9.18 -8.39 11.92
C TRP A 120 9.93 -7.55 12.94
N THR A 121 11.20 -7.27 12.67
CA THR A 121 12.01 -6.41 13.54
C THR A 121 11.70 -4.96 13.26
N THR A 122 11.21 -4.24 14.26
CA THR A 122 10.94 -2.81 14.22
C THR A 122 11.83 -2.05 15.20
N PRO A 123 12.02 -0.73 15.09
CA PRO A 123 12.72 0.09 16.08
C PRO A 123 12.07 0.04 17.48
N PHE A 124 10.80 -0.32 17.57
CA PHE A 124 10.05 -0.44 18.84
C PHE A 124 9.96 -1.89 19.34
N GLY A 125 10.79 -2.78 18.80
CA GLY A 125 10.84 -4.19 19.20
C GLY A 125 10.27 -5.14 18.13
N SER A 126 10.28 -6.43 18.45
CA SER A 126 9.80 -7.48 17.54
C SER A 126 8.26 -7.51 17.51
N LEU A 127 7.68 -7.53 16.31
CA LEU A 127 6.26 -7.72 16.06
C LEU A 127 6.04 -9.16 15.59
N PRO A 128 5.35 -10.01 16.37
CA PRO A 128 4.96 -11.35 15.89
C PRO A 128 4.01 -11.25 14.69
N LEU A 129 4.32 -12.00 13.62
CA LEU A 129 3.51 -12.00 12.41
C LEU A 129 2.41 -13.05 12.47
N TRP A 130 1.27 -12.74 11.85
CA TRP A 130 0.23 -13.74 11.63
C TRP A 130 0.76 -14.84 10.71
N ARG A 131 0.77 -16.06 11.24
CA ARG A 131 1.21 -17.26 10.52
C ARG A 131 0.01 -17.94 9.91
N ILE A 132 0.05 -18.09 8.61
CA ILE A 132 -0.93 -18.90 7.89
C ILE A 132 -0.38 -20.31 7.69
N CYS A 133 -1.19 -21.34 8.02
CA CYS A 133 -0.85 -22.74 7.77
C CYS A 133 -1.14 -23.04 6.32
N GLU A 134 -0.19 -22.74 5.42
CA GLU A 134 -0.45 -22.92 4.03
C GLU A 134 0.64 -23.58 3.26
N GLN A 135 0.17 -24.31 2.26
CA GLN A 135 0.98 -24.64 1.10
C GLN A 135 1.17 -23.36 0.27
N ASP A 136 2.41 -23.07 -0.10
CA ASP A 136 2.70 -22.02 -1.08
C ASP A 136 1.85 -22.28 -2.33
N THR A 137 1.07 -21.28 -2.71
CA THR A 137 0.29 -21.31 -3.96
C THR A 137 1.09 -20.64 -5.08
N SER A 138 0.61 -20.75 -6.30
CA SER A 138 1.25 -20.05 -7.44
C SER A 138 1.20 -18.51 -7.32
N VAL A 139 0.38 -17.97 -6.41
CA VAL A 139 0.16 -16.52 -6.26
C VAL A 139 0.38 -16.00 -4.84
N LEU A 140 0.49 -16.88 -3.83
CA LEU A 140 0.77 -16.52 -2.43
C LEU A 140 1.97 -17.35 -1.98
N ARG A 141 3.12 -16.72 -1.79
CA ARG A 141 4.41 -17.41 -1.62
C ARG A 141 5.20 -16.84 -0.44
N ARG A 142 5.91 -17.71 0.28
CA ARG A 142 6.91 -17.28 1.25
C ARG A 142 8.17 -16.83 0.53
N ASP A 143 8.72 -15.70 0.96
CA ASP A 143 10.00 -15.23 0.45
C ASP A 143 11.15 -16.04 1.06
N ARG A 144 11.58 -17.08 0.36
CA ARG A 144 12.75 -17.90 0.72
C ARG A 144 14.01 -17.48 -0.02
N ARG A 145 13.94 -16.47 -0.88
CA ARG A 145 15.03 -16.05 -1.76
C ARG A 145 15.59 -14.68 -1.41
N GLY A 146 15.06 -14.04 -0.35
CA GLY A 146 15.48 -12.70 0.06
C GLY A 146 14.98 -11.58 -0.85
N LEU A 147 13.88 -11.80 -1.58
CA LEU A 147 13.24 -10.79 -2.44
C LEU A 147 12.86 -9.54 -1.64
N LEU A 148 12.42 -9.72 -0.39
CA LEU A 148 11.96 -8.65 0.50
C LEU A 148 13.09 -8.00 1.32
N ALA A 149 14.36 -8.32 1.06
CA ALA A 149 15.49 -7.85 1.88
C ALA A 149 15.55 -6.31 1.99
N ASN A 150 15.24 -5.61 0.89
CA ASN A 150 15.27 -4.14 0.84
C ASN A 150 13.87 -3.51 0.79
N GLU A 151 12.81 -4.32 0.91
CA GLU A 151 11.43 -3.80 0.88
C GLU A 151 11.10 -3.09 2.19
N TYR A 152 10.32 -2.00 2.12
CA TYR A 152 10.08 -1.09 3.23
C TYR A 152 8.63 -0.57 3.31
N SER A 153 7.81 -0.77 2.30
CA SER A 153 6.47 -0.13 2.19
C SER A 153 5.54 -0.38 3.39
N LEU A 154 5.80 -1.41 4.18
CA LEU A 154 5.04 -1.70 5.41
C LEU A 154 5.82 -1.41 6.70
N ASP A 155 7.11 -1.02 6.65
CA ASP A 155 7.95 -0.88 7.83
C ASP A 155 7.35 0.10 8.87
N THR A 156 6.94 1.29 8.42
CA THR A 156 6.31 2.29 9.30
C THR A 156 5.02 1.77 9.92
N PHE A 157 4.14 1.15 9.14
CA PHE A 157 2.89 0.60 9.65
C PHE A 157 3.13 -0.48 10.71
N LEU A 158 4.03 -1.43 10.44
CA LEU A 158 4.38 -2.51 11.36
C LEU A 158 5.02 -1.96 12.65
N ALA A 159 5.89 -0.96 12.54
CA ALA A 159 6.47 -0.28 13.67
C ALA A 159 5.41 0.41 14.54
N LEU A 160 4.45 1.12 13.93
CA LEU A 160 3.37 1.79 14.64
C LEU A 160 2.38 0.82 15.28
N VAL A 161 2.09 -0.33 14.66
CA VAL A 161 1.31 -1.41 15.29
C VAL A 161 2.01 -1.94 16.54
N ARG A 162 3.35 -2.11 16.49
CA ARG A 162 4.12 -2.54 17.67
C ARG A 162 4.14 -1.49 18.77
N LEU A 163 4.35 -0.23 18.41
CA LEU A 163 4.36 0.88 19.36
C LEU A 163 2.98 1.05 20.04
N GLU A 164 1.89 1.01 19.26
CA GLU A 164 0.52 1.11 19.78
C GLU A 164 0.23 0.03 20.82
N SER A 165 0.63 -1.20 20.55
CA SER A 165 0.42 -2.30 21.50
C SER A 165 1.14 -2.08 22.84
N GLU A 166 2.29 -1.42 22.81
CA GLU A 166 3.04 -1.05 24.01
C GLU A 166 2.35 0.08 24.77
N ILE A 167 2.00 1.18 24.06
CA ILE A 167 1.31 2.34 24.66
C ILE A 167 -0.03 1.93 25.30
N ALA A 168 -0.81 1.13 24.60
CA ALA A 168 -2.12 0.69 25.06
C ALA A 168 -2.06 -0.49 26.05
N SER A 169 -0.90 -1.10 26.25
CA SER A 169 -0.74 -2.34 27.04
C SER A 169 -1.66 -3.47 26.56
N LEU A 170 -1.82 -3.58 25.24
CA LEU A 170 -2.65 -4.58 24.57
C LEU A 170 -1.79 -5.56 23.76
N PRO A 171 -2.27 -6.79 23.53
CA PRO A 171 -1.63 -7.67 22.55
C PRO A 171 -1.57 -6.97 21.18
N PRO A 172 -0.45 -7.10 20.44
CA PRO A 172 -0.34 -6.50 19.11
C PRO A 172 -1.36 -7.12 18.14
N LEU A 173 -1.82 -6.33 17.17
CA LEU A 173 -2.52 -6.87 16.02
C LEU A 173 -1.63 -7.90 15.32
N GLN A 174 -2.20 -9.04 15.00
CA GLN A 174 -1.51 -10.07 14.23
C GLN A 174 -1.51 -9.65 12.75
N VAL A 175 -0.40 -9.20 12.24
CA VAL A 175 -0.29 -8.72 10.85
C VAL A 175 0.31 -9.81 9.96
N LEU A 176 -0.31 -10.03 8.81
CA LEU A 176 0.26 -10.74 7.67
C LEU A 176 0.73 -9.70 6.65
N PRO A 177 2.02 -9.34 6.63
CA PRO A 177 2.56 -8.48 5.58
C PRO A 177 2.56 -9.25 4.26
N LEU A 178 1.97 -8.67 3.24
CA LEU A 178 1.86 -9.27 1.91
C LEU A 178 2.30 -8.26 0.86
N PHE A 179 3.50 -8.42 0.33
CA PHE A 179 4.07 -7.54 -0.68
C PHE A 179 3.60 -7.98 -2.07
N VAL A 180 2.83 -7.12 -2.72
CA VAL A 180 2.17 -7.40 -4.00
C VAL A 180 3.10 -7.06 -5.14
N GLY A 181 3.51 -8.08 -5.89
CA GLY A 181 4.26 -7.96 -7.13
C GLY A 181 3.35 -7.67 -8.34
N PRO A 182 3.89 -7.74 -9.57
CA PRO A 182 3.12 -7.51 -10.77
C PRO A 182 1.85 -8.36 -10.85
N THR A 183 0.71 -7.73 -11.05
CA THR A 183 -0.61 -8.39 -11.18
C THR A 183 -1.15 -8.37 -12.61
N ARG A 184 -0.60 -7.49 -13.47
CA ARG A 184 -0.95 -7.39 -14.88
C ARG A 184 0.01 -8.20 -15.73
N ALA A 185 -0.52 -9.15 -16.48
CA ALA A 185 0.28 -9.98 -17.36
C ALA A 185 0.82 -9.16 -18.56
N PRO A 186 2.11 -9.30 -18.91
CA PRO A 186 2.72 -8.51 -19.99
C PRO A 186 2.23 -8.93 -21.39
N ALA A 187 1.76 -10.16 -21.56
CA ALA A 187 1.39 -10.69 -22.87
C ALA A 187 0.04 -10.13 -23.38
N ASP A 188 -0.95 -10.03 -22.51
CA ASP A 188 -2.35 -9.70 -22.88
C ASP A 188 -2.99 -8.67 -21.96
N GLY A 189 -2.26 -8.15 -20.97
CA GLY A 189 -2.78 -7.20 -19.99
C GLY A 189 -3.74 -7.81 -18.95
N ALA A 190 -3.90 -9.13 -18.93
CA ALA A 190 -4.86 -9.79 -18.04
C ALA A 190 -4.50 -9.61 -16.56
N LEU A 191 -5.52 -9.44 -15.73
CA LEU A 191 -5.43 -9.25 -14.28
C LEU A 191 -5.77 -10.52 -13.48
N ALA A 192 -5.72 -11.68 -14.12
CA ALA A 192 -6.03 -12.98 -13.50
C ALA A 192 -5.23 -13.28 -12.23
N THR A 193 -4.01 -12.71 -12.12
CA THR A 193 -3.20 -12.81 -10.89
C THR A 193 -3.83 -12.08 -9.71
N ALA A 194 -4.46 -10.94 -9.94
CA ALA A 194 -5.16 -10.19 -8.90
C ALA A 194 -6.38 -10.97 -8.39
N ASP A 195 -7.17 -11.57 -9.28
CA ASP A 195 -8.32 -12.42 -8.94
C ASP A 195 -7.89 -13.66 -8.14
N ALA A 196 -6.82 -14.32 -8.59
CA ALA A 196 -6.28 -15.48 -7.89
C ALA A 196 -5.75 -15.13 -6.49
N LEU A 197 -5.06 -13.98 -6.35
CA LEU A 197 -4.59 -13.50 -5.05
C LEU A 197 -5.75 -13.12 -4.14
N ALA A 198 -6.75 -12.40 -4.62
CA ALA A 198 -7.97 -12.09 -3.88
C ALA A 198 -8.71 -13.37 -3.42
N SER A 199 -8.78 -14.40 -4.27
CA SER A 199 -9.37 -15.68 -3.92
C SER A 199 -8.58 -16.40 -2.81
N ALA A 200 -7.24 -16.38 -2.89
CA ALA A 200 -6.38 -16.95 -1.86
C ALA A 200 -6.56 -16.21 -0.51
N LEU A 201 -6.63 -14.87 -0.54
CA LEU A 201 -6.85 -14.07 0.66
C LEU A 201 -8.21 -14.35 1.32
N ARG A 202 -9.30 -14.49 0.55
CA ARG A 202 -10.61 -14.83 1.13
C ARG A 202 -10.62 -16.15 1.88
N LYS A 203 -9.78 -17.12 1.49
CA LYS A 203 -9.70 -18.44 2.16
C LYS A 203 -9.03 -18.36 3.54
N ILE A 204 -8.12 -17.39 3.75
CA ILE A 204 -7.40 -17.24 5.02
C ILE A 204 -8.08 -16.26 5.97
N MET A 205 -8.94 -15.37 5.45
CA MET A 205 -9.64 -14.37 6.27
C MET A 205 -10.71 -15.05 7.16
N THR A 206 -10.81 -14.53 8.36
CA THR A 206 -11.78 -14.92 9.39
C THR A 206 -12.65 -13.73 9.77
N ALA A 207 -13.68 -13.92 10.58
CA ALA A 207 -14.59 -12.84 10.98
C ALA A 207 -13.91 -11.70 11.77
N ASP A 208 -12.76 -11.99 12.40
CA ASP A 208 -11.93 -11.01 13.13
C ASP A 208 -10.76 -10.46 12.29
N SER A 209 -10.81 -10.65 10.97
CA SER A 209 -9.78 -10.19 10.03
C SER A 209 -10.22 -8.95 9.26
N ALA A 210 -9.25 -8.07 8.98
CA ALA A 210 -9.41 -6.95 8.06
C ALA A 210 -8.28 -6.91 7.04
N VAL A 211 -8.50 -6.20 5.94
CA VAL A 211 -7.48 -5.91 4.92
C VAL A 211 -7.16 -4.43 4.97
N VAL A 212 -5.88 -4.12 4.99
CA VAL A 212 -5.37 -2.76 4.76
C VAL A 212 -4.41 -2.79 3.58
N ALA A 213 -4.16 -1.64 2.98
CA ALA A 213 -3.24 -1.51 1.87
C ALA A 213 -2.34 -0.29 2.05
N THR A 214 -1.16 -0.31 1.47
CA THR A 214 -0.33 0.88 1.38
C THR A 214 0.03 1.20 -0.06
N GLY A 215 0.39 2.43 -0.30
CA GLY A 215 0.91 2.92 -1.56
C GLY A 215 0.65 4.40 -1.76
N ASP A 216 1.67 5.08 -2.22
CA ASP A 216 1.53 6.47 -2.59
C ASP A 216 0.76 6.58 -3.89
N LEU A 217 -0.30 7.39 -3.87
CA LEU A 217 -1.22 7.46 -5.00
C LEU A 217 -0.66 8.26 -6.18
N VAL A 218 0.25 9.20 -5.90
CA VAL A 218 0.82 10.08 -6.91
C VAL A 218 2.30 10.27 -6.65
N HIS A 219 3.08 10.09 -7.71
CA HIS A 219 4.45 10.59 -7.81
C HIS A 219 4.55 11.49 -9.04
N TYR A 220 4.92 12.74 -8.84
CA TYR A 220 5.08 13.72 -9.91
C TYR A 220 6.39 14.46 -9.76
N GLY A 221 7.19 14.50 -10.80
CA GLY A 221 8.50 15.15 -10.82
C GLY A 221 9.40 14.57 -11.90
N ALA A 222 10.46 15.28 -12.24
CA ALA A 222 11.38 14.90 -13.32
C ALA A 222 12.02 13.50 -13.13
N ILE A 223 12.14 13.05 -11.87
CA ILE A 223 12.69 11.72 -11.55
C ILE A 223 11.69 10.58 -11.80
N TYR A 224 10.41 10.88 -11.91
CA TYR A 224 9.36 9.87 -12.12
C TYR A 224 8.87 9.83 -13.57
N ARG A 225 8.76 11.01 -14.21
CA ARG A 225 8.29 11.16 -15.59
C ARG A 225 8.62 12.55 -16.14
N PRO A 226 8.56 12.75 -17.48
CA PRO A 226 8.64 14.07 -18.06
C PRO A 226 7.60 15.02 -17.45
N LEU A 227 8.03 16.24 -17.12
CA LEU A 227 7.14 17.26 -16.55
C LEU A 227 6.20 17.82 -17.61
N ASP A 228 4.93 17.97 -17.27
CA ASP A 228 4.01 18.86 -17.96
C ASP A 228 4.28 20.30 -17.50
N PRO A 229 4.73 21.23 -18.36
CA PRO A 229 5.07 22.60 -17.97
C PRO A 229 3.90 23.35 -17.35
N ALA A 230 2.67 23.13 -17.83
CA ALA A 230 1.48 23.79 -17.31
C ALA A 230 1.14 23.32 -15.89
N LEU A 231 1.30 22.03 -15.62
CA LEU A 231 1.09 21.47 -14.29
C LEU A 231 2.24 21.84 -13.34
N ALA A 232 3.49 21.80 -13.82
CA ALA A 232 4.66 22.15 -13.02
C ALA A 232 4.68 23.62 -12.58
N ALA A 233 4.03 24.52 -13.33
CA ALA A 233 3.90 25.93 -13.00
C ALA A 233 2.75 26.24 -12.02
N GLN A 234 1.94 25.24 -11.63
CA GLN A 234 0.83 25.45 -10.71
C GLN A 234 1.31 25.64 -9.27
N ARG A 235 0.46 26.29 -8.48
CA ARG A 235 0.62 26.29 -7.02
C ARG A 235 0.30 24.88 -6.48
N VAL A 236 0.91 24.53 -5.37
CA VAL A 236 0.74 23.19 -4.78
C VAL A 236 -0.73 22.86 -4.48
N GLU A 237 -1.52 23.84 -4.04
CA GLU A 237 -2.94 23.63 -3.70
C GLU A 237 -3.80 23.35 -4.95
N ASP A 238 -3.44 23.92 -6.12
CA ASP A 238 -4.14 23.67 -7.38
C ASP A 238 -3.72 22.31 -7.96
N ALA A 239 -2.45 21.97 -7.87
CA ALA A 239 -1.94 20.66 -8.23
C ALA A 239 -2.53 19.55 -7.33
N GLU A 240 -2.65 19.78 -6.02
CA GLU A 240 -3.30 18.86 -5.09
C GLU A 240 -4.74 18.56 -5.49
N ARG A 241 -5.52 19.62 -5.80
CA ARG A 241 -6.90 19.48 -6.29
C ARG A 241 -6.93 18.68 -7.59
N HIS A 242 -6.06 19.00 -8.54
CA HIS A 242 -5.96 18.30 -9.82
C HIS A 242 -5.69 16.79 -9.62
N PHE A 243 -4.68 16.44 -8.82
CA PHE A 243 -4.31 15.05 -8.59
C PHE A 243 -5.36 14.29 -7.76
N ARG A 244 -6.00 14.94 -6.80
CA ARG A 244 -7.11 14.36 -6.03
C ARG A 244 -8.27 13.99 -6.96
N ASP A 245 -8.68 14.90 -7.84
CA ASP A 245 -9.76 14.66 -8.77
C ASP A 245 -9.40 13.59 -9.81
N LEU A 246 -8.17 13.60 -10.30
CA LEU A 246 -7.67 12.60 -11.23
C LEU A 246 -7.64 11.21 -10.59
N THR A 247 -7.12 11.11 -9.37
CA THR A 247 -7.12 9.89 -8.57
C THR A 247 -8.55 9.37 -8.38
N HIS A 248 -9.48 10.24 -7.98
CA HIS A 248 -10.88 9.85 -7.79
C HIS A 248 -11.48 9.26 -9.08
N ARG A 249 -11.26 9.90 -10.24
CA ARG A 249 -11.75 9.38 -11.53
C ARG A 249 -11.16 8.02 -11.90
N ILE A 250 -9.88 7.78 -11.59
CA ILE A 250 -9.23 6.50 -11.86
C ILE A 250 -9.79 5.40 -10.96
N LEU A 251 -9.94 5.69 -9.66
CA LEU A 251 -10.52 4.75 -8.69
C LEU A 251 -11.97 4.42 -9.01
N ASP A 252 -12.79 5.42 -9.36
CA ASP A 252 -14.19 5.23 -9.76
C ASP A 252 -14.31 4.34 -11.00
N ARG A 253 -13.46 4.56 -12.00
CA ARG A 253 -13.41 3.75 -13.22
C ARG A 253 -13.07 2.29 -12.95
N ALA A 254 -12.10 2.04 -12.06
CA ALA A 254 -11.70 0.70 -11.67
C ALA A 254 -12.80 -0.03 -10.90
N LEU A 255 -13.43 0.66 -9.95
CA LEU A 255 -14.27 0.04 -8.93
C LEU A 255 -15.76 -0.01 -9.32
N ARG A 256 -16.31 1.07 -9.89
CA ARG A 256 -17.72 1.11 -10.29
C ARG A 256 -17.96 0.50 -11.64
N HIS A 257 -17.06 0.78 -12.58
CA HIS A 257 -17.27 0.41 -13.98
C HIS A 257 -16.50 -0.85 -14.39
N GLY A 258 -15.67 -1.42 -13.50
CA GLY A 258 -14.91 -2.63 -13.79
C GLY A 258 -13.83 -2.45 -14.87
N ASN A 259 -13.54 -1.22 -15.28
CA ASN A 259 -12.53 -0.96 -16.30
C ASN A 259 -11.13 -0.88 -15.68
N GLN A 260 -10.70 -2.02 -15.11
CA GLN A 260 -9.47 -2.12 -14.34
C GLN A 260 -8.22 -1.94 -15.20
N GLU A 261 -8.25 -2.42 -16.46
CA GLU A 261 -7.11 -2.26 -17.38
C GLU A 261 -6.82 -0.79 -17.66
N THR A 262 -7.84 -0.01 -18.02
CA THR A 262 -7.67 1.43 -18.24
C THR A 262 -7.27 2.16 -16.95
N ALA A 263 -7.83 1.75 -15.81
CA ALA A 263 -7.47 2.34 -14.52
C ALA A 263 -6.02 2.03 -14.15
N TYR A 264 -5.57 0.79 -14.38
CA TYR A 264 -4.17 0.40 -14.22
C TYR A 264 -3.26 1.27 -15.08
N GLN A 265 -3.53 1.37 -16.38
CA GLN A 265 -2.71 2.13 -17.31
C GLN A 265 -2.63 3.61 -16.89
N ARG A 266 -3.75 4.22 -16.53
CA ARG A 266 -3.77 5.60 -16.06
C ARG A 266 -3.09 5.80 -14.70
N SER A 267 -3.12 4.80 -13.81
CA SER A 267 -2.35 4.83 -12.56
C SER A 267 -0.85 4.87 -12.83
N VAL A 268 -0.40 4.21 -13.90
CA VAL A 268 1.00 4.26 -14.35
C VAL A 268 1.31 5.59 -15.03
N ASP A 269 0.54 5.94 -16.08
CA ASP A 269 0.86 7.03 -16.99
C ASP A 269 0.60 8.41 -16.38
N ASP A 270 -0.51 8.56 -15.65
CA ASP A 270 -0.96 9.86 -15.15
C ASP A 270 -0.51 10.12 -13.71
N LEU A 271 -0.35 9.08 -12.89
CA LEU A 271 -0.09 9.22 -11.46
C LEU A 271 1.27 8.68 -11.02
N ALA A 272 1.91 7.79 -11.80
CA ALA A 272 3.04 6.97 -11.36
C ALA A 272 2.79 6.31 -9.99
N SER A 273 1.56 5.84 -9.79
CA SER A 273 1.07 5.33 -8.50
C SER A 273 1.71 4.01 -8.13
N ASP A 274 2.09 3.85 -6.88
CA ASP A 274 2.56 2.58 -6.33
C ASP A 274 1.42 1.58 -6.15
N GLN A 275 0.19 2.04 -6.03
CA GLN A 275 -0.98 1.15 -5.89
C GLN A 275 -1.39 0.44 -7.18
N ARG A 276 -0.74 0.67 -8.30
CA ARG A 276 -1.10 0.08 -9.61
C ARG A 276 -1.27 -1.44 -9.60
N TYR A 277 -0.53 -2.17 -8.76
CA TYR A 277 -0.65 -3.63 -8.61
C TYR A 277 -1.61 -4.05 -7.51
N ILE A 278 -1.83 -3.20 -6.51
CA ILE A 278 -2.68 -3.44 -5.34
C ILE A 278 -4.14 -3.16 -5.66
N LEU A 279 -4.43 -2.09 -6.42
CA LEU A 279 -5.80 -1.69 -6.76
C LEU A 279 -6.61 -2.80 -7.44
N PRO A 280 -6.07 -3.58 -8.42
CA PRO A 280 -6.80 -4.72 -8.97
C PRO A 280 -7.12 -5.80 -7.92
N VAL A 281 -6.22 -6.03 -6.95
CA VAL A 281 -6.47 -6.98 -5.85
C VAL A 281 -7.59 -6.49 -4.94
N ILE A 282 -7.61 -5.21 -4.60
CA ILE A 282 -8.69 -4.58 -3.81
C ILE A 282 -10.02 -4.70 -4.55
N ALA A 283 -10.05 -4.36 -5.83
CA ALA A 283 -11.25 -4.47 -6.66
C ALA A 283 -11.77 -5.92 -6.72
N ALA A 284 -10.87 -6.89 -6.90
CA ALA A 284 -11.22 -8.30 -6.89
C ALA A 284 -11.71 -8.77 -5.50
N LEU A 285 -11.13 -8.30 -4.40
CA LEU A 285 -11.55 -8.61 -3.03
C LEU A 285 -12.97 -8.10 -2.73
N LEU A 286 -13.25 -6.88 -3.10
CA LEU A 286 -14.54 -6.25 -2.85
C LEU A 286 -15.62 -6.74 -3.81
N GLY A 287 -15.25 -7.11 -5.04
CA GLY A 287 -16.19 -7.33 -6.13
C GLY A 287 -16.69 -6.00 -6.72
N ILE A 288 -17.26 -6.08 -7.91
CA ILE A 288 -17.79 -4.91 -8.64
C ILE A 288 -19.32 -4.99 -8.62
N PRO A 289 -20.01 -3.88 -8.33
CA PRO A 289 -19.51 -2.53 -8.11
C PRO A 289 -18.97 -2.30 -6.68
N ALA A 290 -17.86 -1.60 -6.62
CA ALA A 290 -17.31 -1.06 -5.39
C ALA A 290 -17.09 0.45 -5.54
N ALA A 291 -16.69 1.14 -4.47
CA ALA A 291 -16.40 2.56 -4.50
C ALA A 291 -15.18 2.89 -3.63
N ALA A 292 -14.59 4.05 -3.89
CA ALA A 292 -13.54 4.62 -3.06
C ALA A 292 -13.98 5.99 -2.52
N ARG A 293 -13.67 6.23 -1.24
CA ARG A 293 -13.83 7.53 -0.59
C ARG A 293 -12.47 8.02 -0.12
N ILE A 294 -12.00 9.12 -0.70
CA ILE A 294 -10.76 9.77 -0.28
C ILE A 294 -11.08 10.58 0.99
N VAL A 295 -10.56 10.12 2.13
CA VAL A 295 -10.79 10.71 3.47
C VAL A 295 -9.84 11.88 3.70
N SER A 296 -8.58 11.72 3.28
CA SER A 296 -7.55 12.73 3.33
C SER A 296 -6.68 12.62 2.09
N PHE A 297 -6.18 13.73 1.60
CA PHE A 297 -5.26 13.80 0.47
C PHE A 297 -4.41 15.04 0.63
N THR A 298 -3.11 14.90 0.67
CA THR A 298 -2.15 15.99 0.79
C THR A 298 -1.01 15.76 -0.17
N LEU A 299 -0.63 16.78 -0.90
CA LEU A 299 0.51 16.77 -1.80
C LEU A 299 1.70 17.44 -1.13
N SER A 300 2.80 16.73 -0.99
CA SER A 300 4.03 17.22 -0.35
C SER A 300 5.14 17.33 -1.38
N ASP A 301 5.97 18.39 -1.27
CA ASP A 301 7.13 18.59 -2.16
C ASP A 301 8.36 17.88 -1.57
N TYR A 302 8.84 16.91 -2.30
CA TYR A 302 10.00 16.08 -1.98
C TYR A 302 11.29 16.55 -2.69
N SER A 303 11.26 17.67 -3.40
CA SER A 303 12.42 18.15 -4.18
C SER A 303 13.66 18.35 -3.32
N GLY A 304 13.52 18.92 -2.13
CA GLY A 304 14.62 19.08 -1.18
C GLY A 304 15.17 17.78 -0.61
N ILE A 305 14.30 16.77 -0.43
CA ILE A 305 14.67 15.46 0.11
C ILE A 305 15.38 14.62 -0.95
N LEU A 306 14.90 14.70 -2.18
CA LEU A 306 15.42 13.93 -3.31
C LEU A 306 16.53 14.65 -4.09
N GLU A 307 16.90 15.86 -3.65
CA GLU A 307 17.90 16.70 -4.30
C GLU A 307 17.63 16.83 -5.81
N THR A 308 16.35 17.05 -6.17
CA THR A 308 15.89 17.17 -7.55
C THR A 308 15.25 18.53 -7.81
N PRO A 309 15.25 19.05 -9.04
CA PRO A 309 14.54 20.27 -9.35
C PRO A 309 13.05 20.19 -9.02
N PRO A 310 12.46 21.23 -8.40
CA PRO A 310 11.03 21.28 -8.15
C PRO A 310 10.23 21.42 -9.45
N PRO A 311 8.95 20.98 -9.47
CA PRO A 311 8.29 20.28 -8.39
C PRO A 311 8.63 18.80 -8.36
N CYS A 312 8.68 18.21 -7.14
CA CYS A 312 8.74 16.78 -6.94
C CYS A 312 7.69 16.39 -5.91
N TRP A 313 6.48 16.10 -6.35
CA TRP A 313 5.32 15.89 -5.47
C TRP A 313 5.03 14.42 -5.22
N VAL A 314 4.73 14.10 -3.95
CA VAL A 314 4.23 12.80 -3.53
C VAL A 314 2.92 13.00 -2.76
N ALA A 315 1.90 12.18 -3.07
CA ALA A 315 0.62 12.29 -2.40
C ALA A 315 0.50 11.33 -1.23
N SER A 316 0.27 11.88 -0.04
CA SER A 316 -0.14 11.14 1.15
C SER A 316 -1.66 11.10 1.24
N ALA A 317 -2.27 9.92 1.18
CA ALA A 317 -3.72 9.80 1.19
C ALA A 317 -4.22 8.68 2.09
N LEU A 318 -5.37 8.92 2.75
CA LEU A 318 -6.18 7.90 3.40
C LEU A 318 -7.42 7.66 2.54
N VAL A 319 -7.58 6.43 2.07
CA VAL A 319 -8.69 6.04 1.19
C VAL A 319 -9.42 4.85 1.80
N VAL A 320 -10.75 4.89 1.74
CA VAL A 320 -11.65 3.79 2.10
C VAL A 320 -12.20 3.19 0.82
N PHE A 321 -11.95 1.90 0.61
CA PHE A 321 -12.53 1.12 -0.48
C PHE A 321 -13.64 0.24 0.10
N HIS A 322 -14.85 0.31 -0.46
CA HIS A 322 -16.00 -0.41 0.06
C HIS A 322 -16.94 -0.92 -1.04
N ARG A 323 -17.73 -1.94 -0.74
CA ARG A 323 -18.77 -2.45 -1.65
C ARG A 323 -19.91 -1.44 -1.78
N VAL A 324 -20.43 -1.26 -2.99
CA VAL A 324 -21.65 -0.48 -3.21
C VAL A 324 -22.85 -1.39 -2.88
N GLY A 325 -23.77 -0.86 -2.07
CA GLY A 325 -24.97 -1.60 -1.65
C GLY A 325 -24.88 -2.37 -0.34
N SER A 326 -23.78 -2.27 0.42
CA SER A 326 -23.68 -2.80 1.79
C SER A 326 -24.25 -1.85 2.86
N SER A 327 -25.10 -0.89 2.46
CA SER A 327 -25.85 -0.06 3.39
C SER A 327 -26.94 -0.91 4.07
N GLY A 328 -26.65 -1.39 5.27
CA GLY A 328 -27.61 -1.82 6.29
C GLY A 328 -28.59 -2.94 5.90
N ARG A 329 -28.21 -4.18 6.18
CA ARG A 329 -29.22 -5.13 6.66
C ARG A 329 -29.08 -5.31 8.17
#